data_4c3faa58476451185f3afddaeda950f0
#
_entry.id   4c3faa58476451185f3afddaeda950f0
#
_cell.length_a   1.000
_cell.length_b   1.000
_cell.length_c   1.000
_cell.angle_alpha   90.00
_cell.angle_beta   90.00
_cell.angle_gamma   90.00
#
_symmetry.space_group_name_H-M   'P 1'
#
loop_
_entity.id
_entity.type
_entity.pdbx_description
1 polymer ?
#
loop_
_entity_poly.entity_id
_entity_poly.type
_entity_poly.pdbx_seq_one_letter_code
_entity_poly.pdbx_strand_id
1 'polypeptide(L)'
;PYRAHPPALARYAQDTDPTGHIPVPVLTAKGIDDATAFVELDAAFKTTMEQAGTSGHLVQTFTRHSSHSYLSDPTYPTLMAALLRWVEEGTRPTPASIASECPALEATFGKGCAFVPEYRPAALNTRVPERAPQ
;
A
#
# COMPACT_ATOMS: atom_id res chain seq x y z
N PRO A 1 6.87 -31.63 12.49
CA PRO A 1 6.94 -30.18 12.43
C PRO A 1 8.36 -29.76 12.11
N TYR A 2 8.51 -28.90 11.09
CA TYR A 2 9.81 -28.31 10.75
C TYR A 2 10.10 -27.15 11.72
N ARG A 3 11.32 -27.10 12.22
CA ARG A 3 11.83 -25.96 12.98
C ARG A 3 12.85 -25.24 12.13
N ALA A 4 12.69 -23.93 11.99
CA ALA A 4 13.67 -23.08 11.33
C ALA A 4 14.97 -23.09 12.15
N HIS A 5 16.12 -23.11 11.47
CA HIS A 5 17.44 -23.00 12.11
C HIS A 5 17.66 -21.54 12.55
N PRO A 6 17.80 -21.23 13.85
CA PRO A 6 17.79 -19.85 14.33
C PRO A 6 18.82 -18.93 13.65
N PRO A 7 20.10 -19.31 13.45
CA PRO A 7 21.06 -18.47 12.74
C PRO A 7 20.67 -18.19 11.27
N ALA A 8 20.06 -19.15 10.59
CA ALA A 8 19.58 -18.94 9.21
C ALA A 8 18.38 -17.98 9.18
N LEU A 9 17.47 -18.10 10.16
CA LEU A 9 16.33 -17.19 10.29
C LEU A 9 16.79 -15.75 10.56
N ALA A 10 17.75 -15.57 11.48
CA ALA A 10 18.30 -14.26 11.79
C ALA A 10 18.98 -13.61 10.57
N ARG A 11 19.78 -14.38 9.82
CA ARG A 11 20.41 -13.91 8.59
C ARG A 11 19.38 -13.53 7.52
N TYR A 12 18.35 -14.37 7.35
CA TYR A 12 17.29 -14.09 6.41
C TYR A 12 16.56 -12.78 6.78
N ALA A 13 16.24 -12.58 8.04
CA ALA A 13 15.58 -11.37 8.52
C ALA A 13 16.40 -10.11 8.25
N GLN A 14 17.73 -10.14 8.41
CA GLN A 14 18.60 -9.01 8.09
C GLN A 14 18.48 -8.54 6.64
N ASP A 15 18.30 -9.49 5.72
CA ASP A 15 18.27 -9.19 4.28
C ASP A 15 16.86 -8.90 3.76
N THR A 16 15.81 -9.38 4.44
CA THR A 16 14.45 -9.36 3.90
C THR A 16 13.44 -8.56 4.71
N ASP A 17 13.69 -8.31 6.01
CA ASP A 17 12.74 -7.54 6.81
C ASP A 17 12.87 -6.04 6.47
N PRO A 18 11.78 -5.41 5.98
CA PRO A 18 11.84 -4.01 5.62
C PRO A 18 12.04 -3.13 6.86
N THR A 19 12.95 -2.17 6.76
CA THR A 19 13.27 -1.26 7.87
C THR A 19 12.28 -0.12 8.01
N GLY A 20 11.54 0.18 6.95
CA GLY A 20 10.62 1.32 6.90
C GLY A 20 11.29 2.69 6.72
N HIS A 21 12.62 2.79 6.72
CA HIS A 21 13.33 4.06 6.54
C HIS A 21 13.29 4.56 5.10
N ILE A 22 12.12 5.03 4.67
CA ILE A 22 11.89 5.55 3.31
C ILE A 22 11.80 7.08 3.38
N PRO A 23 12.79 7.82 2.85
CA PRO A 23 12.87 9.28 2.97
C PRO A 23 12.15 10.04 1.85
N VAL A 24 11.36 9.36 1.03
CA VAL A 24 10.68 9.94 -0.15
C VAL A 24 9.18 9.65 -0.10
N PRO A 25 8.34 10.45 -0.77
CA PRO A 25 6.92 10.16 -0.92
C PRO A 25 6.65 8.77 -1.50
N VAL A 26 5.75 8.05 -0.85
CA VAL A 26 5.28 6.72 -1.26
C VAL A 26 3.75 6.76 -1.35
N LEU A 27 3.23 6.55 -2.53
CA LEU A 27 1.80 6.41 -2.78
C LEU A 27 1.52 4.98 -3.23
N THR A 28 0.74 4.24 -2.44
CA THR A 28 0.34 2.88 -2.78
C THR A 28 -1.12 2.81 -3.19
N ALA A 29 -1.44 1.86 -4.07
CA ALA A 29 -2.80 1.50 -4.43
C ALA A 29 -2.97 -0.01 -4.41
N LYS A 30 -4.05 -0.47 -3.77
CA LYS A 30 -4.30 -1.90 -3.56
C LYS A 30 -5.77 -2.24 -3.81
N GLY A 31 -6.01 -3.33 -4.55
CA GLY A 31 -7.33 -3.94 -4.64
C GLY A 31 -7.70 -4.61 -3.31
N ILE A 32 -8.85 -4.25 -2.74
CA ILE A 32 -9.32 -4.81 -1.46
C ILE A 32 -9.57 -6.31 -1.58
N ASP A 33 -10.10 -6.73 -2.73
CA ASP A 33 -10.51 -8.09 -3.00
C ASP A 33 -9.46 -8.90 -3.78
N ASP A 34 -8.19 -8.47 -3.78
CA ASP A 34 -7.09 -9.20 -4.41
C ASP A 34 -6.83 -10.51 -3.65
N ALA A 35 -7.14 -11.62 -4.31
CA ALA A 35 -7.00 -12.97 -3.74
C ALA A 35 -5.54 -13.46 -3.67
N THR A 36 -4.61 -12.81 -4.35
CA THR A 36 -3.20 -13.23 -4.46
C THR A 36 -2.30 -12.50 -3.47
N ALA A 37 -2.47 -11.18 -3.35
CA ALA A 37 -1.72 -10.37 -2.42
C ALA A 37 -2.66 -9.71 -1.41
N PHE A 38 -2.61 -10.14 -0.19
CA PHE A 38 -3.55 -9.74 0.87
C PHE A 38 -3.46 -8.25 1.18
N VAL A 39 -4.61 -7.58 1.26
CA VAL A 39 -4.67 -6.17 1.62
C VAL A 39 -4.13 -5.89 3.04
N GLU A 40 -4.12 -6.88 3.91
CA GLU A 40 -3.56 -6.81 5.26
C GLU A 40 -2.03 -6.60 5.26
N LEU A 41 -1.34 -6.90 4.15
CA LEU A 41 0.08 -6.55 3.98
C LEU A 41 0.32 -5.04 3.99
N ASP A 42 -0.64 -4.26 3.50
CA ASP A 42 -0.57 -2.79 3.54
C ASP A 42 -0.67 -2.26 4.98
N ALA A 43 -1.40 -2.93 5.87
CA ALA A 43 -1.39 -2.59 7.30
C ALA A 43 -0.02 -2.86 7.94
N ALA A 44 0.62 -3.99 7.59
CA ALA A 44 1.96 -4.30 8.07
C ALA A 44 2.99 -3.29 7.55
N PHE A 45 2.93 -2.92 6.27
CA PHE A 45 3.82 -1.91 5.69
C PHE A 45 3.66 -0.54 6.37
N LYS A 46 2.41 -0.12 6.63
CA LYS A 46 2.14 1.10 7.39
C LYS A 46 2.78 1.06 8.78
N THR A 47 2.59 -0.03 9.52
CA THR A 47 3.19 -0.23 10.85
C THR A 47 4.71 -0.15 10.80
N THR A 48 5.35 -0.75 9.79
CA THR A 48 6.80 -0.69 9.58
C THR A 48 7.28 0.75 9.39
N MET A 49 6.59 1.56 8.59
CA MET A 49 6.95 2.96 8.39
C MET A 49 6.65 3.82 9.63
N GLU A 50 5.60 3.50 10.40
CA GLU A 50 5.31 4.17 11.68
C GLU A 50 6.44 3.92 12.70
N GLN A 51 6.91 2.68 12.81
CA GLN A 51 8.02 2.30 13.70
C GLN A 51 9.33 2.97 13.30
N ALA A 52 9.54 3.18 12.01
CA ALA A 52 10.71 3.89 11.48
C ALA A 52 10.61 5.43 11.57
N GLY A 53 9.46 5.97 11.98
CA GLY A 53 9.23 7.43 12.03
C GLY A 53 9.04 8.09 10.67
N THR A 54 8.78 7.31 9.61
CA THR A 54 8.65 7.78 8.22
C THR A 54 7.23 7.74 7.68
N SER A 55 6.23 7.48 8.52
CA SER A 55 4.81 7.39 8.12
C SER A 55 4.27 8.66 7.44
N GLY A 56 4.89 9.82 7.69
CA GLY A 56 4.57 11.05 6.96
C GLY A 56 4.82 10.97 5.45
N HIS A 57 5.67 10.05 5.01
CA HIS A 57 5.95 9.82 3.60
C HIS A 57 5.00 8.79 2.95
N LEU A 58 4.10 8.16 3.68
CA LEU A 58 3.20 7.14 3.15
C LEU A 58 1.77 7.66 2.99
N VAL A 59 1.21 7.47 1.81
CA VAL A 59 -0.23 7.54 1.54
C VAL A 59 -0.68 6.23 0.91
N GLN A 60 -1.67 5.59 1.51
CA GLN A 60 -2.23 4.33 1.01
C GLN A 60 -3.65 4.54 0.49
N THR A 61 -3.92 4.03 -0.71
CA THR A 61 -5.25 4.07 -1.32
C THR A 61 -5.73 2.65 -1.62
N PHE A 62 -7.03 2.47 -1.57
CA PHE A 62 -7.67 1.17 -1.78
C PHE A 62 -8.78 1.28 -2.79
N THR A 63 -8.98 0.21 -3.56
CA THR A 63 -10.00 0.15 -4.63
C THR A 63 -10.81 -1.14 -4.53
N ARG A 64 -12.04 -1.15 -5.06
CA ARG A 64 -12.87 -2.36 -5.15
C ARG A 64 -12.53 -3.19 -6.40
N HIS A 65 -11.26 -3.38 -6.67
CA HIS A 65 -10.80 -4.27 -7.73
C HIS A 65 -10.32 -5.60 -7.14
N SER A 66 -10.63 -6.68 -7.83
CA SER A 66 -10.23 -8.04 -7.44
C SER A 66 -9.07 -8.60 -8.27
N SER A 67 -8.70 -7.92 -9.35
CA SER A 67 -7.57 -8.34 -10.20
C SER A 67 -6.25 -8.08 -9.52
N HIS A 68 -5.36 -9.08 -9.53
CA HIS A 68 -4.07 -8.99 -8.86
C HIS A 68 -3.14 -7.93 -9.46
N SER A 69 -3.06 -7.83 -10.77
CA SER A 69 -2.05 -7.00 -11.46
C SER A 69 -2.65 -5.82 -12.22
N TYR A 70 -3.93 -5.56 -12.06
CA TYR A 70 -4.60 -4.51 -12.79
C TYR A 70 -5.71 -3.88 -11.94
N LEU A 71 -5.73 -2.58 -11.87
CA LEU A 71 -6.80 -1.85 -11.22
C LEU A 71 -7.82 -1.36 -12.25
N SER A 72 -7.58 -0.20 -12.86
CA SER A 72 -8.34 0.30 -14.01
C SER A 72 -7.56 1.43 -14.66
N ASP A 73 -7.78 1.68 -15.93
CA ASP A 73 -7.03 2.68 -16.68
C ASP A 73 -7.05 4.08 -16.05
N PRO A 74 -8.20 4.64 -15.58
CA PRO A 74 -8.21 5.97 -14.95
C PRO A 74 -7.52 6.00 -13.59
N THR A 75 -7.37 4.85 -12.90
CA THR A 75 -6.69 4.78 -11.59
C THR A 75 -5.22 5.21 -11.69
N TYR A 76 -4.50 4.73 -12.70
CA TYR A 76 -3.05 4.99 -12.82
C TYR A 76 -2.70 6.46 -13.02
N PRO A 77 -3.29 7.18 -14.00
CA PRO A 77 -3.01 8.62 -14.15
C PRO A 77 -3.47 9.45 -12.95
N THR A 78 -4.54 9.04 -12.25
CA THR A 78 -4.97 9.68 -11.00
C THR A 78 -3.89 9.61 -9.94
N LEU A 79 -3.34 8.42 -9.70
CA LEU A 79 -2.27 8.20 -8.73
C LEU A 79 -0.99 8.94 -9.14
N MET A 80 -0.62 8.88 -10.42
CA MET A 80 0.57 9.55 -10.93
C MET A 80 0.48 11.06 -10.75
N ALA A 81 -0.65 11.69 -11.11
CA ALA A 81 -0.85 13.12 -10.93
C ALA A 81 -0.76 13.54 -9.45
N ALA A 82 -1.36 12.75 -8.55
CA ALA A 82 -1.28 13.00 -7.12
C ALA A 82 0.15 12.88 -6.57
N LEU A 83 0.90 11.86 -7.01
CA LEU A 83 2.28 11.66 -6.61
C LEU A 83 3.19 12.77 -7.14
N LEU A 84 3.04 13.16 -8.39
CA LEU A 84 3.83 14.26 -8.98
C LEU A 84 3.61 15.57 -8.23
N ARG A 85 2.37 15.97 -7.95
CA ARG A 85 2.11 17.16 -7.12
C ARG A 85 2.74 17.06 -5.74
N TRP A 86 2.74 15.88 -5.14
CA TRP A 86 3.38 15.70 -3.84
C TRP A 86 4.90 15.88 -3.93
N VAL A 87 5.54 15.31 -4.94
CA VAL A 87 7.00 15.40 -5.13
C VAL A 87 7.43 16.81 -5.54
N GLU A 88 6.72 17.44 -6.49
CA GLU A 88 7.14 18.71 -7.10
C GLU A 88 6.68 19.93 -6.30
N GLU A 89 5.50 19.87 -5.69
CA GLU A 89 4.86 21.00 -5.01
C GLU A 89 4.80 20.83 -3.49
N GLY A 90 5.19 19.68 -2.95
CA GLY A 90 5.07 19.36 -1.53
C GLY A 90 3.62 19.09 -1.07
N THR A 91 2.65 19.05 -2.00
CA THR A 91 1.23 18.88 -1.67
C THR A 91 0.90 17.41 -1.44
N ARG A 92 0.99 16.98 -0.18
CA ARG A 92 0.69 15.59 0.21
C ARG A 92 -0.79 15.27 -0.03
N PRO A 93 -1.12 14.28 -0.86
CA PRO A 93 -2.51 13.91 -1.13
C PRO A 93 -3.14 13.19 0.06
N THR A 94 -4.48 13.12 0.03
CA THR A 94 -5.26 12.23 0.90
C THR A 94 -5.97 11.18 0.06
N PRO A 95 -6.37 10.03 0.62
CA PRO A 95 -7.18 9.07 -0.10
C PRO A 95 -8.47 9.67 -0.67
N ALA A 96 -9.07 10.62 0.05
CA ALA A 96 -10.28 11.30 -0.39
C ALA A 96 -10.02 12.26 -1.57
N SER A 97 -8.92 13.03 -1.55
CA SER A 97 -8.58 13.92 -2.68
C SER A 97 -8.29 13.10 -3.96
N ILE A 98 -7.55 11.99 -3.84
CA ILE A 98 -7.29 11.09 -4.96
C ILE A 98 -8.59 10.53 -5.53
N ALA A 99 -9.47 10.02 -4.68
CA ALA A 99 -10.76 9.47 -5.10
C ALA A 99 -11.64 10.50 -5.82
N SER A 100 -11.62 11.76 -5.36
CA SER A 100 -12.43 12.83 -5.96
C SER A 100 -11.94 13.30 -7.34
N GLU A 101 -10.65 13.11 -7.64
CA GLU A 101 -10.07 13.50 -8.93
C GLU A 101 -10.29 12.45 -10.04
N CYS A 102 -10.40 11.18 -9.67
CA CYS A 102 -10.45 10.08 -10.62
C CYS A 102 -11.60 10.19 -11.65
N PRO A 103 -12.84 10.56 -11.30
CA PRO A 103 -13.94 10.63 -12.28
C PRO A 103 -13.67 11.59 -13.45
N ALA A 104 -12.88 12.64 -13.25
CA ALA A 104 -12.52 13.57 -14.33
C ALA A 104 -11.65 12.89 -15.42
N LEU A 105 -10.91 11.85 -15.07
CA LEU A 105 -10.07 11.10 -16.00
C LEU A 105 -10.81 9.99 -16.74
N GLU A 106 -12.00 9.62 -16.28
CA GLU A 106 -12.81 8.58 -16.95
C GLU A 106 -13.24 8.97 -18.37
N ALA A 107 -13.36 10.25 -18.68
CA ALA A 107 -13.66 10.71 -20.02
C ALA A 107 -12.57 10.34 -21.03
N THR A 108 -11.32 10.32 -20.60
CA THR A 108 -10.16 10.02 -21.46
C THR A 108 -9.75 8.55 -21.38
N PHE A 109 -9.80 7.96 -20.19
CA PHE A 109 -9.21 6.63 -19.90
C PHE A 109 -10.26 5.53 -19.71
N GLY A 110 -11.56 5.84 -19.87
CA GLY A 110 -12.64 4.87 -19.66
C GLY A 110 -13.10 4.81 -18.20
N LYS A 111 -14.22 4.15 -17.98
CA LYS A 111 -14.81 3.94 -16.66
C LYS A 111 -13.98 2.99 -15.80
N GLY A 112 -13.99 3.20 -14.48
CA GLY A 112 -13.32 2.26 -13.56
C GLY A 112 -12.82 2.88 -12.26
N CYS A 113 -13.15 4.13 -11.96
CA CYS A 113 -12.83 4.72 -10.66
C CYS A 113 -13.57 3.97 -9.54
N ALA A 114 -12.85 3.27 -8.71
CA ALA A 114 -13.40 2.43 -7.65
C ALA A 114 -12.69 2.63 -6.30
N PHE A 115 -12.16 3.81 -6.05
CA PHE A 115 -11.49 4.13 -4.80
C PHE A 115 -12.43 4.05 -3.59
N VAL A 116 -11.91 3.59 -2.46
CA VAL A 116 -12.61 3.49 -1.16
C VAL A 116 -11.79 4.24 -0.10
N PRO A 117 -11.93 5.58 -0.03
CA PRO A 117 -11.06 6.42 0.82
C PRO A 117 -11.09 6.07 2.30
N GLU A 118 -12.25 5.58 2.76
CA GLU A 118 -12.47 5.24 4.18
C GLU A 118 -11.97 3.84 4.55
N TYR A 119 -11.54 3.04 3.57
CA TYR A 119 -11.10 1.68 3.87
C TYR A 119 -9.82 1.69 4.72
N ARG A 120 -9.78 0.78 5.66
CA ARG A 120 -8.62 0.52 6.52
C ARG A 120 -8.42 -0.99 6.61
N PRO A 121 -7.29 -1.50 6.13
CA PRO A 121 -7.04 -2.94 6.20
C PRO A 121 -6.91 -3.41 7.66
N ALA A 122 -7.37 -4.62 7.93
CA ALA A 122 -7.15 -5.28 9.20
C ALA A 122 -5.64 -5.55 9.41
N ALA A 123 -5.24 -5.81 10.65
CA ALA A 123 -3.87 -6.20 10.94
C ALA A 123 -3.52 -7.53 10.28
N LEU A 124 -2.28 -7.69 9.83
CA LEU A 124 -1.83 -8.88 9.11
C LEU A 124 -2.02 -10.18 9.89
N ASN A 125 -1.91 -10.13 11.21
CA ASN A 125 -2.10 -11.31 12.08
C ASN A 125 -3.55 -11.84 12.11
N THR A 126 -4.52 -11.11 11.56
CA THR A 126 -5.86 -11.64 11.33
C THR A 126 -5.91 -12.63 10.17
N ARG A 127 -4.90 -12.62 9.31
CA ARG A 127 -4.81 -13.45 8.12
C ARG A 127 -3.74 -14.53 8.24
N VAL A 128 -2.60 -14.22 8.80
CA VAL A 128 -1.45 -15.12 8.96
C VAL A 128 -0.92 -15.06 10.39
N PRO A 129 -0.44 -16.19 10.94
CA PRO A 129 0.18 -16.19 12.27
C PRO A 129 1.41 -15.27 12.32
N GLU A 130 1.62 -14.66 13.47
CA GLU A 130 2.84 -13.89 13.73
C GLU A 130 4.08 -14.81 13.69
N ARG A 131 5.21 -14.23 13.30
CA ARG A 131 6.49 -14.91 13.41
C ARG A 131 6.76 -15.21 14.91
N ALA A 132 7.13 -16.41 15.22
CA ALA A 132 7.51 -16.77 16.58
C ALA A 132 8.65 -15.85 17.06
N PRO A 133 8.65 -15.42 18.33
CA PRO A 133 9.74 -14.65 18.90
C PRO A 133 11.09 -15.42 18.74
N GLN A 134 12.13 -14.68 18.43
CA GLN A 134 13.50 -15.22 18.31
C GLN A 134 14.18 -15.28 19.67
#